data_b6e0a31ed2083ea5d79e55ed7d4e8139
#
_entry.id   b6e0a31ed2083ea5d79e55ed7d4e8139
#
_cell.length_a   1.000
_cell.length_b   1.000
_cell.length_c   1.000
_cell.angle_alpha   90.00
_cell.angle_beta   90.00
_cell.angle_gamma   90.00
#
_symmetry.space_group_name_H-M   'P 1'
#
loop_
_entity.id
_entity.type
_entity.pdbx_description
1 polymer ?
#
loop_
_entity_poly.entity_id
_entity_poly.type
_entity_poly.pdbx_seq_one_letter_code
_entity_poly.pdbx_strand_id
1 'polypeptide(L)'
;MIEYVEKYFLGGFMKSIKDVYKIGKGPSSSHTMGPSFAMEIFARENSNADSYEVVLYGSLADTGKGHGTDHAIKLVAGDKPCEIVFDTQKRDLPHENTMDIYAVRCGVRDEKPMRVMSIGGGDIRIEDRQMNDGAKDIYPESTFSEISEYCKTHGMRLSEYVVMREGEEIYGFLSEVWEVMQRSIHEGLTASGILPGGLGVERKAQYLYNQRHADEGEVTKENRIVCSYAYAVSEQNADNGTIVTAPTCGACAVLPSVLCYMQKKHGFHDKQILNALAVAGLIGTIVKTNASVSGAECGCQAEIGTACSMASAALGELFEMGIDQIEYAAEIAFEHHLGLTCDPICGLVQIPCIERNAVAAMRAINAVNLANFLYGSRKISLDMVIETMYETGKDLSHLYRETSAGGLAKLYKKKDENNG
;
A
#
# COMPACT_ATOMS: atom_id res chain seq x y z
N MET A 1 18.56 18.29 -19.90
CA MET A 1 18.97 18.53 -18.48
C MET A 1 18.19 19.70 -17.85
N ILE A 2 17.95 20.79 -18.57
CA ILE A 2 17.18 21.95 -18.05
C ILE A 2 15.67 21.68 -18.06
N GLU A 3 15.11 20.97 -19.04
CA GLU A 3 13.69 20.56 -19.08
C GLU A 3 13.31 19.52 -17.99
N TYR A 4 14.29 18.79 -17.46
CA TYR A 4 14.10 17.78 -16.42
C TYR A 4 13.96 18.39 -15.03
N VAL A 5 14.56 19.56 -14.81
CA VAL A 5 14.53 20.28 -13.52
C VAL A 5 13.23 21.08 -13.35
N GLU A 6 12.66 21.61 -14.44
CA GLU A 6 11.44 22.41 -14.37
C GLU A 6 10.15 21.61 -14.07
N LYS A 7 10.15 20.30 -14.30
CA LYS A 7 8.96 19.45 -14.06
C LYS A 7 8.79 19.02 -12.60
N TYR A 8 9.84 19.10 -11.78
CA TYR A 8 9.86 18.68 -10.38
C TYR A 8 9.85 19.82 -9.37
N PHE A 9 9.94 21.08 -9.82
CA PHE A 9 9.92 22.26 -8.95
C PHE A 9 8.68 23.16 -9.11
N LEU A 10 7.68 22.72 -9.84
CA LEU A 10 6.36 23.33 -9.77
C LEU A 10 5.66 22.71 -8.56
N GLY A 11 5.78 23.34 -7.40
CA GLY A 11 5.10 22.98 -6.16
C GLY A 11 3.61 22.71 -6.43
N GLY A 12 3.28 21.42 -6.64
CA GLY A 12 1.91 20.97 -6.83
C GLY A 12 1.28 20.79 -5.45
N PHE A 13 0.02 21.14 -5.32
CA PHE A 13 -0.75 20.81 -4.13
C PHE A 13 -0.81 19.30 -3.92
N MET A 14 -0.76 18.85 -2.67
CA MET A 14 -1.01 17.46 -2.33
C MET A 14 -2.50 17.23 -2.05
N LYS A 15 -2.96 16.02 -2.38
CA LYS A 15 -4.31 15.54 -2.10
C LYS A 15 -4.49 15.21 -0.62
N SER A 16 -5.71 14.85 -0.25
CA SER A 16 -6.06 14.40 1.10
C SER A 16 -5.31 13.12 1.50
N ILE A 17 -4.99 12.99 2.79
CA ILE A 17 -4.47 11.73 3.36
C ILE A 17 -5.45 10.57 3.21
N LYS A 18 -6.73 10.83 2.95
CA LYS A 18 -7.75 9.80 2.64
C LYS A 18 -7.37 8.96 1.43
N ASP A 19 -6.58 9.51 0.51
CA ASP A 19 -6.13 8.81 -0.69
C ASP A 19 -5.10 7.71 -0.42
N VAL A 20 -4.48 7.73 0.75
CA VAL A 20 -3.53 6.70 1.20
C VAL A 20 -4.25 5.56 1.91
N TYR A 21 -5.35 5.88 2.59
CA TYR A 21 -6.14 4.91 3.35
C TYR A 21 -7.41 4.54 2.59
N LYS A 22 -7.41 3.39 1.95
CA LYS A 22 -8.60 2.86 1.28
C LYS A 22 -9.05 1.57 1.95
N ILE A 23 -10.29 1.54 2.39
CA ILE A 23 -10.93 0.35 2.93
C ILE A 23 -11.41 -0.51 1.77
N GLY A 24 -11.00 -1.77 1.72
CA GLY A 24 -11.40 -2.66 0.65
C GLY A 24 -10.87 -4.07 0.84
N LYS A 25 -11.12 -4.92 -0.16
CA LYS A 25 -10.67 -6.31 -0.16
C LYS A 25 -9.31 -6.45 -0.83
N GLY A 26 -8.43 -7.25 -0.20
CA GLY A 26 -7.16 -7.67 -0.81
C GLY A 26 -7.35 -8.57 -2.04
N PRO A 27 -6.25 -9.12 -2.57
CA PRO A 27 -4.88 -9.00 -2.06
C PRO A 27 -4.08 -7.81 -2.60
N SER A 28 -4.52 -7.14 -3.68
CA SER A 28 -3.71 -6.10 -4.35
C SER A 28 -4.50 -4.82 -4.58
N SER A 29 -3.90 -3.67 -4.27
CA SER A 29 -4.51 -2.37 -4.57
C SER A 29 -4.55 -2.08 -6.06
N SER A 30 -3.51 -2.45 -6.82
CA SER A 30 -3.43 -2.22 -8.27
C SER A 30 -4.14 -3.30 -9.09
N HIS A 31 -4.13 -4.56 -8.63
CA HIS A 31 -4.67 -5.69 -9.39
C HIS A 31 -6.07 -6.13 -8.94
N THR A 32 -6.50 -5.76 -7.74
CA THR A 32 -7.82 -6.14 -7.20
C THR A 32 -8.72 -4.92 -6.99
N MET A 33 -8.31 -3.96 -6.13
CA MET A 33 -9.13 -2.79 -5.82
C MET A 33 -9.34 -1.87 -7.02
N GLY A 34 -8.27 -1.50 -7.73
CA GLY A 34 -8.36 -0.62 -8.90
C GLY A 34 -9.27 -1.18 -10.00
N PRO A 35 -9.09 -2.43 -10.44
CA PRO A 35 -10.01 -3.09 -11.37
C PRO A 35 -11.46 -3.19 -10.86
N SER A 36 -11.67 -3.44 -9.55
CA SER A 36 -13.01 -3.44 -8.96
C SER A 36 -13.67 -2.06 -9.06
N PHE A 37 -12.97 -1.00 -8.69
CA PHE A 37 -13.49 0.37 -8.80
C PHE A 37 -13.77 0.77 -10.25
N ALA A 38 -12.90 0.38 -11.19
CA ALA A 38 -13.13 0.61 -12.62
C ALA A 38 -14.41 -0.08 -13.09
N MET A 39 -14.60 -1.34 -12.70
CA MET A 39 -15.78 -2.11 -13.04
C MET A 39 -17.05 -1.55 -12.39
N GLU A 40 -16.96 -1.05 -11.16
CA GLU A 40 -18.08 -0.43 -10.45
C GLU A 40 -18.56 0.84 -11.17
N ILE A 41 -17.63 1.71 -11.58
CA ILE A 41 -17.95 2.90 -12.37
C ILE A 41 -18.60 2.49 -13.68
N PHE A 42 -17.99 1.53 -14.40
CA PHE A 42 -18.50 1.09 -15.70
C PHE A 42 -19.88 0.46 -15.62
N ALA A 43 -20.11 -0.44 -14.64
CA ALA A 43 -21.39 -1.13 -14.46
C ALA A 43 -22.53 -0.16 -14.11
N ARG A 44 -22.23 0.86 -13.31
CA ARG A 44 -23.20 1.92 -12.98
C ARG A 44 -23.60 2.74 -14.21
N GLU A 45 -22.62 3.10 -15.05
CA GLU A 45 -22.87 3.86 -16.27
C GLU A 45 -23.56 3.04 -17.39
N ASN A 46 -23.31 1.72 -17.38
CA ASN A 46 -23.83 0.77 -18.37
C ASN A 46 -24.83 -0.23 -17.75
N SER A 47 -25.72 0.27 -16.88
CA SER A 47 -26.71 -0.57 -16.19
C SER A 47 -27.68 -1.31 -17.14
N ASN A 48 -27.82 -0.86 -18.39
CA ASN A 48 -28.64 -1.46 -19.44
C ASN A 48 -27.89 -2.52 -20.29
N ALA A 49 -26.61 -2.81 -20.02
CA ALA A 49 -25.88 -3.88 -20.70
C ALA A 49 -26.40 -5.25 -20.29
N ASP A 50 -26.41 -6.21 -21.23
CA ASP A 50 -26.78 -7.62 -20.96
C ASP A 50 -25.64 -8.38 -20.32
N SER A 51 -24.39 -8.07 -20.73
CA SER A 51 -23.16 -8.65 -20.21
C SER A 51 -21.98 -7.70 -20.41
N TYR A 52 -20.82 -8.08 -19.90
CA TYR A 52 -19.59 -7.33 -19.99
C TYR A 52 -18.45 -8.19 -20.56
N GLU A 53 -17.53 -7.56 -21.27
CA GLU A 53 -16.25 -8.15 -21.66
C GLU A 53 -15.12 -7.25 -21.12
N VAL A 54 -14.14 -7.84 -20.45
CA VAL A 54 -12.99 -7.12 -19.90
C VAL A 54 -11.71 -7.73 -20.44
N VAL A 55 -10.88 -6.91 -21.05
CA VAL A 55 -9.57 -7.33 -21.54
C VAL A 55 -8.51 -6.74 -20.61
N LEU A 56 -7.70 -7.59 -20.01
CA LEU A 56 -6.61 -7.24 -19.12
C LEU A 56 -5.30 -7.29 -19.90
N TYR A 57 -4.42 -6.31 -19.70
CA TYR A 57 -3.13 -6.20 -20.39
C TYR A 57 -1.96 -6.08 -19.42
N GLY A 58 -0.74 -6.27 -19.92
CA GLY A 58 0.50 -6.06 -19.18
C GLY A 58 0.55 -6.83 -17.86
N SER A 59 0.89 -6.17 -16.76
CA SER A 59 0.98 -6.82 -15.45
C SER A 59 -0.37 -7.36 -14.96
N LEU A 60 -1.51 -6.71 -15.30
CA LEU A 60 -2.84 -7.25 -15.01
C LEU A 60 -3.12 -8.58 -15.72
N ALA A 61 -2.58 -8.79 -16.92
CA ALA A 61 -2.69 -10.07 -17.62
C ALA A 61 -1.71 -11.11 -17.08
N ASP A 62 -0.46 -10.68 -16.83
CA ASP A 62 0.62 -11.59 -16.44
C ASP A 62 0.45 -12.16 -15.01
N THR A 63 -0.10 -11.37 -14.09
CA THR A 63 -0.20 -11.73 -12.65
C THR A 63 -1.64 -11.71 -12.11
N GLY A 64 -2.60 -11.20 -12.88
CA GLY A 64 -3.96 -10.95 -12.41
C GLY A 64 -4.71 -12.17 -11.87
N LYS A 65 -4.45 -13.38 -12.42
CA LYS A 65 -5.02 -14.62 -11.86
C LYS A 65 -4.56 -14.86 -10.43
N GLY A 66 -3.27 -14.64 -10.15
CA GLY A 66 -2.72 -14.78 -8.81
C GLY A 66 -3.28 -13.74 -7.82
N HIS A 67 -3.62 -12.56 -8.32
CA HIS A 67 -4.23 -11.47 -7.54
C HIS A 67 -5.76 -11.52 -7.49
N GLY A 68 -6.40 -12.52 -8.10
CA GLY A 68 -7.86 -12.64 -8.15
C GLY A 68 -8.55 -11.48 -8.88
N THR A 69 -7.87 -10.85 -9.85
CA THR A 69 -8.40 -9.71 -10.61
C THR A 69 -9.72 -10.06 -11.32
N ASP A 70 -9.78 -11.22 -11.94
CA ASP A 70 -10.98 -11.74 -12.62
C ASP A 70 -12.13 -12.01 -11.63
N HIS A 71 -11.81 -12.55 -10.45
CA HIS A 71 -12.80 -12.77 -9.40
C HIS A 71 -13.37 -11.46 -8.88
N ALA A 72 -12.50 -10.48 -8.62
CA ALA A 72 -12.89 -9.16 -8.12
C ALA A 72 -13.78 -8.40 -9.11
N ILE A 73 -13.44 -8.43 -10.41
CA ILE A 73 -14.25 -7.82 -11.47
C ILE A 73 -15.62 -8.51 -11.58
N LYS A 74 -15.66 -9.84 -11.58
CA LYS A 74 -16.91 -10.62 -11.64
C LYS A 74 -17.81 -10.39 -10.44
N LEU A 75 -17.23 -10.24 -9.26
CA LEU A 75 -18.00 -9.94 -8.04
C LEU A 75 -18.75 -8.61 -8.18
N VAL A 76 -18.12 -7.59 -8.76
CA VAL A 76 -18.73 -6.28 -9.01
C VAL A 76 -19.76 -6.35 -10.16
N ALA A 77 -19.50 -7.16 -11.19
CA ALA A 77 -20.45 -7.38 -12.27
C ALA A 77 -21.79 -7.99 -11.78
N GLY A 78 -21.76 -8.68 -10.63
CA GLY A 78 -22.92 -9.29 -10.00
C GLY A 78 -23.50 -10.43 -10.83
N ASP A 79 -24.83 -10.41 -11.05
CA ASP A 79 -25.53 -11.46 -11.79
C ASP A 79 -25.33 -11.37 -13.33
N LYS A 80 -24.69 -10.30 -13.83
CA LYS A 80 -24.45 -10.15 -15.27
C LYS A 80 -23.25 -10.98 -15.70
N PRO A 81 -23.35 -11.74 -16.80
CA PRO A 81 -22.21 -12.44 -17.36
C PRO A 81 -21.05 -11.48 -17.64
N CYS A 82 -19.84 -11.85 -17.22
CA CYS A 82 -18.64 -11.05 -17.44
C CYS A 82 -17.52 -11.97 -17.93
N GLU A 83 -17.13 -11.79 -19.18
CA GLU A 83 -16.01 -12.48 -19.79
C GLU A 83 -14.72 -11.72 -19.50
N ILE A 84 -13.66 -12.44 -19.07
CA ILE A 84 -12.35 -11.86 -18.79
C ILE A 84 -11.31 -12.46 -19.72
N VAL A 85 -10.67 -11.63 -20.51
CA VAL A 85 -9.60 -11.99 -21.44
C VAL A 85 -8.26 -11.49 -20.89
N PHE A 86 -7.28 -12.37 -20.76
CA PHE A 86 -5.92 -12.05 -20.36
C PHE A 86 -5.05 -11.97 -21.62
N ASP A 87 -4.83 -10.76 -22.12
CA ASP A 87 -3.98 -10.52 -23.30
C ASP A 87 -2.54 -10.24 -22.87
N THR A 88 -1.72 -11.29 -22.87
CA THR A 88 -0.30 -11.26 -22.54
C THR A 88 0.60 -10.86 -23.72
N GLN A 89 0.03 -10.61 -24.91
CA GLN A 89 0.82 -10.32 -26.11
C GLN A 89 0.99 -8.82 -26.35
N LYS A 90 -0.01 -8.04 -26.04
CA LYS A 90 0.00 -6.59 -26.25
C LYS A 90 0.94 -5.90 -25.26
N ARG A 91 1.96 -5.19 -25.78
CA ARG A 91 3.01 -4.52 -24.97
C ARG A 91 3.10 -3.01 -25.19
N ASP A 92 2.53 -2.50 -26.25
CA ASP A 92 2.42 -1.04 -26.48
C ASP A 92 1.21 -0.51 -25.73
N LEU A 93 1.42 -0.15 -24.47
CA LEU A 93 0.38 0.21 -23.50
C LEU A 93 0.72 1.57 -22.85
N PRO A 94 -0.29 2.39 -22.56
CA PRO A 94 -0.08 3.65 -21.84
C PRO A 94 0.36 3.46 -20.38
N HIS A 95 0.14 2.28 -19.81
CA HIS A 95 0.53 1.89 -18.44
C HIS A 95 0.57 0.36 -18.32
N GLU A 96 1.46 -0.17 -17.47
CA GLU A 96 1.60 -1.61 -17.24
C GLU A 96 0.30 -2.29 -16.72
N ASN A 97 -0.52 -1.56 -15.96
CA ASN A 97 -1.80 -2.06 -15.44
C ASN A 97 -2.98 -1.47 -16.24
N THR A 98 -3.03 -1.75 -17.54
CA THR A 98 -4.11 -1.29 -18.42
C THR A 98 -5.19 -2.37 -18.56
N MET A 99 -6.46 -1.94 -18.61
CA MET A 99 -7.61 -2.77 -18.93
C MET A 99 -8.60 -2.03 -19.82
N ASP A 100 -9.29 -2.77 -20.69
CA ASP A 100 -10.39 -2.29 -21.53
C ASP A 100 -11.69 -2.97 -21.09
N ILE A 101 -12.76 -2.19 -20.82
CA ILE A 101 -14.06 -2.70 -20.41
C ILE A 101 -15.08 -2.36 -21.50
N TYR A 102 -15.85 -3.36 -21.93
CA TYR A 102 -16.88 -3.24 -22.96
C TYR A 102 -18.24 -3.67 -22.41
N ALA A 103 -19.27 -2.94 -22.80
CA ALA A 103 -20.65 -3.40 -22.64
C ALA A 103 -21.06 -4.24 -23.86
N VAL A 104 -21.84 -5.26 -23.61
CA VAL A 104 -22.44 -6.13 -24.63
C VAL A 104 -23.97 -5.98 -24.52
N ARG A 105 -24.61 -5.66 -25.66
CA ARG A 105 -26.07 -5.48 -25.78
C ARG A 105 -26.60 -6.26 -26.96
N CYS A 106 -27.60 -7.10 -26.70
CA CYS A 106 -28.19 -7.98 -27.74
C CYS A 106 -27.11 -8.83 -28.47
N GLY A 107 -26.07 -9.26 -27.75
CA GLY A 107 -24.96 -10.05 -28.29
C GLY A 107 -23.92 -9.25 -29.10
N VAL A 108 -24.06 -7.92 -29.15
CA VAL A 108 -23.10 -7.03 -29.84
C VAL A 108 -22.28 -6.28 -28.81
N ARG A 109 -20.96 -6.37 -28.92
CA ARG A 109 -20.01 -5.63 -28.11
C ARG A 109 -19.89 -4.19 -28.60
N ASP A 110 -19.79 -3.22 -27.70
CA ASP A 110 -19.52 -1.83 -28.02
C ASP A 110 -18.19 -1.71 -28.79
N GLU A 111 -18.13 -0.78 -29.76
CA GLU A 111 -16.91 -0.57 -30.57
C GLU A 111 -15.76 0.03 -29.76
N LYS A 112 -16.07 0.94 -28.83
CA LYS A 112 -15.07 1.61 -27.98
C LYS A 112 -15.15 1.07 -26.54
N PRO A 113 -14.00 0.72 -25.96
CA PRO A 113 -13.92 0.40 -24.54
C PRO A 113 -13.91 1.65 -23.67
N MET A 114 -14.24 1.48 -22.40
CA MET A 114 -13.68 2.32 -21.36
C MET A 114 -12.30 1.78 -21.03
N ARG A 115 -11.25 2.50 -21.45
CA ARG A 115 -9.87 2.14 -21.12
C ARG A 115 -9.49 2.73 -19.79
N VAL A 116 -8.97 1.88 -18.90
CA VAL A 116 -8.61 2.24 -17.54
C VAL A 116 -7.17 1.79 -17.25
N MET A 117 -6.44 2.63 -16.56
CA MET A 117 -5.12 2.33 -16.00
C MET A 117 -5.22 2.33 -14.48
N SER A 118 -4.81 1.23 -13.84
CA SER A 118 -4.69 1.16 -12.37
C SER A 118 -3.30 1.65 -11.96
N ILE A 119 -3.24 2.87 -11.41
CA ILE A 119 -1.99 3.63 -11.20
C ILE A 119 -1.36 3.43 -9.82
N GLY A 120 -1.79 2.43 -9.06
CA GLY A 120 -1.28 2.11 -7.72
C GLY A 120 -2.14 2.66 -6.59
N GLY A 121 -1.98 2.10 -5.38
CA GLY A 121 -2.76 2.51 -4.20
C GLY A 121 -4.28 2.34 -4.33
N GLY A 122 -4.77 1.63 -5.35
CA GLY A 122 -6.19 1.50 -5.67
C GLY A 122 -6.75 2.66 -6.52
N ASP A 123 -5.91 3.59 -6.97
CA ASP A 123 -6.31 4.65 -7.87
C ASP A 123 -6.38 4.17 -9.31
N ILE A 124 -7.29 4.78 -10.07
CA ILE A 124 -7.47 4.49 -11.48
C ILE A 124 -7.45 5.79 -12.29
N ARG A 125 -7.03 5.69 -13.54
CA ARG A 125 -7.15 6.75 -14.54
C ARG A 125 -7.91 6.20 -15.75
N ILE A 126 -8.99 6.87 -16.13
CA ILE A 126 -9.78 6.54 -17.32
C ILE A 126 -9.26 7.38 -18.48
N GLU A 127 -8.94 6.74 -19.61
CA GLU A 127 -8.53 7.42 -20.85
C GLU A 127 -9.66 8.36 -21.29
N ASP A 128 -9.30 9.51 -21.86
CA ASP A 128 -10.24 10.54 -22.32
C ASP A 128 -11.14 11.19 -21.24
N ARG A 129 -10.89 10.89 -19.93
CA ARG A 129 -11.57 11.56 -18.83
C ARG A 129 -10.57 12.31 -17.97
N GLN A 130 -10.79 13.60 -17.78
CA GLN A 130 -10.26 14.24 -16.57
C GLN A 130 -11.06 13.66 -15.42
N MET A 131 -10.44 12.76 -14.65
CA MET A 131 -11.02 12.34 -13.40
C MET A 131 -11.06 13.58 -12.51
N ASN A 132 -12.20 14.25 -12.48
CA ASN A 132 -12.58 15.04 -11.34
C ASN A 132 -12.93 14.04 -10.23
N ASP A 133 -11.89 13.41 -9.69
CA ASP A 133 -12.00 12.49 -8.55
C ASP A 133 -12.47 13.20 -7.27
N GLY A 134 -12.90 14.46 -7.39
CA GLY A 134 -13.41 15.27 -6.28
C GLY A 134 -12.38 15.50 -5.17
N ALA A 135 -11.19 14.93 -5.31
CA ALA A 135 -10.10 15.12 -4.39
C ALA A 135 -9.57 16.54 -4.55
N LYS A 136 -10.01 17.40 -3.65
CA LYS A 136 -9.49 18.77 -3.56
C LYS A 136 -8.00 18.70 -3.23
N ASP A 137 -7.24 19.57 -3.84
CA ASP A 137 -5.90 19.89 -3.37
C ASP A 137 -6.01 20.48 -1.96
N ILE A 138 -5.49 19.74 -1.00
CA ILE A 138 -5.66 20.06 0.44
C ILE A 138 -4.42 20.75 0.99
N TYR A 139 -3.24 20.25 0.61
CA TYR A 139 -1.98 20.74 1.16
C TYR A 139 -1.25 21.59 0.14
N PRO A 140 -0.97 22.88 0.44
CA PRO A 140 -0.17 23.73 -0.45
C PRO A 140 1.33 23.37 -0.38
N GLU A 141 1.81 22.81 0.73
CA GLU A 141 3.17 22.30 0.90
C GLU A 141 3.24 20.86 0.35
N SER A 142 4.25 20.55 -0.46
CA SER A 142 4.37 19.25 -1.14
C SER A 142 5.53 18.40 -0.62
N THR A 143 6.47 18.97 0.12
CA THR A 143 7.64 18.26 0.68
C THR A 143 7.61 18.23 2.20
N PHE A 144 8.29 17.26 2.79
CA PHE A 144 8.41 17.23 4.26
C PHE A 144 9.14 18.47 4.79
N SER A 145 10.14 18.94 4.09
CA SER A 145 10.91 20.14 4.46
C SER A 145 10.03 21.38 4.56
N GLU A 146 9.15 21.62 3.56
CA GLU A 146 8.19 22.73 3.57
C GLU A 146 7.20 22.63 4.73
N ILE A 147 6.65 21.43 4.96
CA ILE A 147 5.71 21.17 6.07
C ILE A 147 6.37 21.37 7.42
N SER A 148 7.62 20.89 7.59
CA SER A 148 8.41 21.06 8.81
C SER A 148 8.65 22.54 9.12
N GLU A 149 9.02 23.33 8.11
CA GLU A 149 9.22 24.77 8.25
C GLU A 149 7.91 25.49 8.64
N TYR A 150 6.82 25.13 7.97
CA TYR A 150 5.49 25.67 8.30
C TYR A 150 5.11 25.37 9.75
N CYS A 151 5.22 24.11 10.17
CA CYS A 151 4.87 23.67 11.52
C CYS A 151 5.73 24.37 12.59
N LYS A 152 7.04 24.46 12.37
CA LYS A 152 7.98 25.13 13.30
C LYS A 152 7.67 26.62 13.43
N THR A 153 7.37 27.28 12.30
CA THR A 153 7.05 28.73 12.29
C THR A 153 5.76 29.03 13.07
N HIS A 154 4.78 28.11 13.01
CA HIS A 154 3.48 28.28 13.67
C HIS A 154 3.39 27.59 15.03
N GLY A 155 4.46 26.93 15.49
CA GLY A 155 4.51 26.25 16.79
C GLY A 155 3.52 25.09 16.93
N MET A 156 3.27 24.36 15.85
CA MET A 156 2.31 23.24 15.82
C MET A 156 2.97 21.89 15.55
N ARG A 157 2.30 20.82 15.97
CA ARG A 157 2.69 19.45 15.66
C ARG A 157 2.25 19.04 14.24
N LEU A 158 2.84 17.95 13.71
CA LEU A 158 2.45 17.43 12.39
C LEU A 158 0.98 16.98 12.36
N SER A 159 0.47 16.37 13.43
CA SER A 159 -0.94 15.96 13.50
C SER A 159 -1.88 17.17 13.51
N GLU A 160 -1.52 18.26 14.20
CA GLU A 160 -2.29 19.51 14.21
C GLU A 160 -2.30 20.17 12.83
N TYR A 161 -1.17 20.12 12.10
CA TYR A 161 -1.09 20.59 10.73
C TYR A 161 -2.07 19.83 9.82
N VAL A 162 -2.11 18.48 9.92
CA VAL A 162 -3.05 17.66 9.15
C VAL A 162 -4.49 18.08 9.46
N VAL A 163 -4.86 18.18 10.72
CA VAL A 163 -6.24 18.57 11.12
C VAL A 163 -6.59 19.97 10.63
N MET A 164 -5.64 20.91 10.70
CA MET A 164 -5.83 22.26 10.18
C MET A 164 -6.13 22.27 8.68
N ARG A 165 -5.46 21.40 7.89
CA ARG A 165 -5.63 21.32 6.43
C ARG A 165 -6.88 20.52 6.02
N GLU A 166 -7.14 19.39 6.67
CA GLU A 166 -8.24 18.46 6.35
C GLU A 166 -9.59 18.83 6.99
N GLY A 167 -9.57 19.60 8.09
CA GLY A 167 -10.72 19.83 8.95
C GLY A 167 -10.88 18.77 10.04
N GLU A 168 -11.67 19.08 11.06
CA GLU A 168 -11.92 18.17 12.21
C GLU A 168 -12.66 16.88 11.80
N GLU A 169 -13.36 16.89 10.68
CA GLU A 169 -14.04 15.71 10.12
C GLU A 169 -13.08 14.58 9.74
N ILE A 170 -11.79 14.84 9.60
CA ILE A 170 -10.78 13.82 9.35
C ILE A 170 -10.75 12.77 10.47
N TYR A 171 -11.04 13.15 11.70
CA TYR A 171 -11.06 12.19 12.82
C TYR A 171 -12.14 11.13 12.69
N GLY A 172 -13.29 11.47 12.13
CA GLY A 172 -14.34 10.49 11.84
C GLY A 172 -13.86 9.43 10.85
N PHE A 173 -13.20 9.87 9.78
CA PHE A 173 -12.60 8.97 8.79
C PHE A 173 -11.47 8.12 9.40
N LEU A 174 -10.55 8.72 10.14
CA LEU A 174 -9.45 7.99 10.78
C LEU A 174 -9.94 7.00 11.86
N SER A 175 -11.06 7.30 12.52
CA SER A 175 -11.70 6.35 13.45
C SER A 175 -12.20 5.10 12.73
N GLU A 176 -12.87 5.26 11.58
CA GLU A 176 -13.30 4.15 10.74
C GLU A 176 -12.11 3.33 10.25
N VAL A 177 -11.06 4.01 9.77
CA VAL A 177 -9.79 3.36 9.37
C VAL A 177 -9.22 2.51 10.50
N TRP A 178 -9.17 3.07 11.71
CA TRP A 178 -8.61 2.37 12.87
C TRP A 178 -9.46 1.16 13.28
N GLU A 179 -10.78 1.29 13.29
CA GLU A 179 -11.69 0.18 13.57
C GLU A 179 -11.51 -0.99 12.60
N VAL A 180 -11.37 -0.70 11.30
CA VAL A 180 -11.12 -1.73 10.28
C VAL A 180 -9.75 -2.38 10.45
N MET A 181 -8.70 -1.60 10.75
CA MET A 181 -7.37 -2.12 11.04
C MET A 181 -7.37 -3.08 12.25
N GLN A 182 -8.02 -2.69 13.34
CA GLN A 182 -8.16 -3.55 14.53
C GLN A 182 -8.96 -4.83 14.24
N ARG A 183 -10.06 -4.72 13.49
CA ARG A 183 -10.87 -5.85 13.08
C ARG A 183 -10.08 -6.83 12.23
N SER A 184 -9.31 -6.36 11.27
CA SER A 184 -8.45 -7.19 10.43
C SER A 184 -7.42 -7.97 11.24
N ILE A 185 -6.80 -7.34 12.26
CA ILE A 185 -5.91 -8.04 13.20
C ILE A 185 -6.68 -9.13 13.95
N HIS A 186 -7.86 -8.81 14.51
CA HIS A 186 -8.64 -9.75 15.30
C HIS A 186 -9.08 -10.97 14.48
N GLU A 187 -9.61 -10.75 13.29
CA GLU A 187 -10.03 -11.79 12.37
C GLU A 187 -8.85 -12.68 11.98
N GLY A 188 -7.69 -12.08 11.62
CA GLY A 188 -6.50 -12.82 11.23
C GLY A 188 -5.90 -13.66 12.38
N LEU A 189 -5.96 -13.18 13.62
CA LEU A 189 -5.52 -13.95 14.79
C LEU A 189 -6.42 -15.15 15.13
N THR A 190 -7.65 -15.15 14.67
CA THR A 190 -8.61 -16.25 14.90
C THR A 190 -8.71 -17.21 13.72
N ALA A 191 -8.26 -16.78 12.52
CA ALA A 191 -8.27 -17.59 11.33
C ALA A 191 -7.14 -18.62 11.29
N SER A 192 -7.41 -19.77 10.69
CA SER A 192 -6.45 -20.88 10.51
C SER A 192 -6.66 -21.53 9.15
N GLY A 193 -5.75 -22.41 8.76
CA GLY A 193 -5.82 -23.16 7.50
C GLY A 193 -4.79 -22.68 6.47
N ILE A 194 -5.02 -23.01 5.21
CA ILE A 194 -4.11 -22.73 4.09
C ILE A 194 -4.64 -21.53 3.29
N LEU A 195 -3.77 -20.61 2.94
CA LEU A 195 -4.09 -19.46 2.09
C LEU A 195 -4.43 -19.91 0.66
N PRO A 196 -5.35 -19.20 -0.04
CA PRO A 196 -5.73 -19.53 -1.40
C PRO A 196 -4.56 -19.33 -2.38
N GLY A 197 -4.69 -19.89 -3.59
CA GLY A 197 -3.73 -19.70 -4.70
C GLY A 197 -2.74 -20.83 -4.93
N GLY A 198 -2.80 -21.92 -4.16
CA GLY A 198 -2.11 -23.18 -4.47
C GLY A 198 -0.65 -23.29 -4.00
N LEU A 199 -0.09 -22.26 -3.33
CA LEU A 199 1.27 -22.35 -2.76
C LEU A 199 1.36 -23.21 -1.48
N GLY A 200 0.22 -23.59 -0.88
CA GLY A 200 0.21 -24.35 0.37
C GLY A 200 0.70 -23.57 1.58
N VAL A 201 0.64 -22.25 1.55
CA VAL A 201 1.08 -21.40 2.66
C VAL A 201 0.05 -21.48 3.79
N GLU A 202 0.48 -22.02 4.92
CA GLU A 202 -0.33 -22.09 6.14
C GLU A 202 -0.38 -20.72 6.84
N ARG A 203 -1.55 -20.39 7.43
CA ARG A 203 -1.68 -19.24 8.31
C ARG A 203 -0.89 -19.45 9.58
N LYS A 204 -0.11 -18.44 9.98
CA LYS A 204 0.83 -18.50 11.12
C LYS A 204 0.53 -17.48 12.21
N ALA A 205 -0.36 -16.50 11.94
CA ALA A 205 -0.64 -15.43 12.89
C ALA A 205 -1.07 -15.95 14.26
N GLN A 206 -2.06 -16.86 14.30
CA GLN A 206 -2.55 -17.47 15.53
C GLN A 206 -1.45 -18.26 16.26
N TYR A 207 -0.65 -19.02 15.50
CA TYR A 207 0.46 -19.79 16.07
C TYR A 207 1.48 -18.85 16.72
N LEU A 208 1.94 -17.80 16.02
CA LEU A 208 2.86 -16.81 16.56
C LEU A 208 2.32 -16.12 17.81
N TYR A 209 1.04 -15.75 17.80
CA TYR A 209 0.41 -15.06 18.93
C TYR A 209 0.35 -15.92 20.20
N ASN A 210 0.02 -17.21 20.04
CA ASN A 210 -0.20 -18.14 21.13
C ASN A 210 1.07 -18.81 21.66
N GLN A 211 2.20 -18.70 20.96
CA GLN A 211 3.48 -19.22 21.45
C GLN A 211 3.85 -18.59 22.80
N ARG A 212 4.37 -19.42 23.69
CA ARG A 212 4.92 -19.00 24.97
C ARG A 212 6.22 -19.75 25.21
N HIS A 213 7.28 -19.00 25.36
CA HIS A 213 8.59 -19.53 25.70
C HIS A 213 8.93 -19.09 27.12
N ALA A 214 9.35 -20.02 27.98
CA ALA A 214 9.65 -19.75 29.39
C ALA A 214 10.82 -18.77 29.57
N ASP A 215 11.71 -18.71 28.59
CA ASP A 215 12.92 -17.89 28.53
C ASP A 215 12.79 -16.68 27.58
N GLU A 216 11.57 -16.34 27.14
CA GLU A 216 11.34 -15.22 26.23
C GLU A 216 11.57 -13.88 26.93
N GLY A 217 12.62 -13.16 26.51
CA GLY A 217 12.85 -11.79 26.96
C GLY A 217 11.82 -10.79 26.38
N GLU A 218 11.68 -9.62 26.99
CA GLU A 218 10.69 -8.61 26.61
C GLU A 218 10.82 -8.19 25.13
N VAL A 219 12.04 -8.04 24.60
CA VAL A 219 12.28 -7.68 23.20
C VAL A 219 11.83 -8.79 22.25
N THR A 220 12.11 -10.05 22.58
CA THR A 220 11.70 -11.20 21.78
C THR A 220 10.17 -11.33 21.76
N LYS A 221 9.53 -11.12 22.91
CA LYS A 221 8.09 -11.10 23.04
C LYS A 221 7.44 -9.96 22.22
N GLU A 222 8.02 -8.75 22.30
CA GLU A 222 7.58 -7.62 21.51
C GLU A 222 7.62 -7.96 20.02
N ASN A 223 8.76 -8.43 19.52
CA ASN A 223 8.92 -8.81 18.12
C ASN A 223 7.91 -9.90 17.72
N ARG A 224 7.72 -10.93 18.52
CA ARG A 224 6.78 -12.01 18.24
C ARG A 224 5.34 -11.51 18.14
N ILE A 225 4.90 -10.67 19.07
CA ILE A 225 3.53 -10.13 19.07
C ILE A 225 3.31 -9.17 17.89
N VAL A 226 4.26 -8.27 17.63
CA VAL A 226 4.20 -7.37 16.45
C VAL A 226 4.15 -8.18 15.16
N CYS A 227 5.01 -9.21 15.02
CA CYS A 227 4.97 -10.11 13.87
C CYS A 227 3.63 -10.83 13.76
N SER A 228 3.05 -11.31 14.86
CA SER A 228 1.75 -12.00 14.83
C SER A 228 0.64 -11.10 14.29
N TYR A 229 0.63 -9.81 14.65
CA TYR A 229 -0.33 -8.84 14.13
C TYR A 229 -0.09 -8.54 12.65
N ALA A 230 1.18 -8.41 12.25
CA ALA A 230 1.53 -8.20 10.84
C ALA A 230 1.14 -9.41 9.97
N TYR A 231 1.39 -10.63 10.45
CA TYR A 231 0.90 -11.84 9.79
C TYR A 231 -0.62 -11.88 9.72
N ALA A 232 -1.33 -11.53 10.82
CA ALA A 232 -2.78 -11.52 10.86
C ALA A 232 -3.40 -10.68 9.74
N VAL A 233 -2.97 -9.41 9.61
CA VAL A 233 -3.47 -8.51 8.57
C VAL A 233 -3.02 -8.96 7.17
N SER A 234 -1.76 -9.40 7.01
CA SER A 234 -1.25 -9.85 5.71
C SER A 234 -1.96 -11.12 5.22
N GLU A 235 -2.26 -12.05 6.11
CA GLU A 235 -3.00 -13.27 5.81
C GLU A 235 -4.47 -12.96 5.47
N GLN A 236 -5.11 -11.99 6.15
CA GLN A 236 -6.43 -11.49 5.77
C GLN A 236 -6.39 -10.84 4.39
N ASN A 237 -5.39 -10.02 4.11
CA ASN A 237 -5.20 -9.45 2.78
C ASN A 237 -5.08 -10.55 1.71
N ALA A 238 -4.24 -11.57 1.94
CA ALA A 238 -4.00 -12.66 1.00
C ALA A 238 -5.25 -13.54 0.75
N ASP A 239 -6.17 -13.57 1.71
CA ASP A 239 -7.41 -14.35 1.67
C ASP A 239 -8.66 -13.50 1.33
N ASN A 240 -8.48 -12.42 0.60
CA ASN A 240 -9.55 -11.49 0.19
C ASN A 240 -10.35 -10.88 1.36
N GLY A 241 -9.76 -10.80 2.54
CA GLY A 241 -10.34 -10.13 3.71
C GLY A 241 -10.39 -8.61 3.53
N THR A 242 -11.18 -7.95 4.36
CA THR A 242 -11.26 -6.49 4.38
C THR A 242 -10.07 -5.92 5.15
N ILE A 243 -9.31 -5.05 4.49
CA ILE A 243 -8.14 -4.36 5.03
C ILE A 243 -8.20 -2.86 4.72
N VAL A 244 -7.26 -2.12 5.28
CA VAL A 244 -7.00 -0.73 4.91
C VAL A 244 -5.65 -0.66 4.21
N THR A 245 -5.56 -0.02 3.05
CA THR A 245 -4.26 0.26 2.44
C THR A 245 -3.43 1.21 3.31
N ALA A 246 -2.10 0.98 3.39
CA ALA A 246 -1.18 1.88 4.11
C ALA A 246 0.27 1.71 3.57
N PRO A 247 0.65 2.22 2.38
CA PRO A 247 -0.20 2.87 1.39
C PRO A 247 -0.88 1.92 0.38
N THR A 248 -0.52 0.62 0.37
CA THR A 248 -1.05 -0.39 -0.56
C THR A 248 -1.57 -1.62 0.18
N CYS A 249 -2.27 -2.53 -0.51
CA CYS A 249 -2.66 -3.82 0.06
C CYS A 249 -1.43 -4.66 0.44
N GLY A 250 -0.39 -4.67 -0.41
CA GLY A 250 0.84 -5.43 -0.17
C GLY A 250 1.60 -5.02 1.09
N ALA A 251 1.37 -3.81 1.58
CA ALA A 251 2.03 -3.23 2.75
C ALA A 251 1.07 -2.89 3.91
N CYS A 252 -0.19 -3.32 3.83
CA CYS A 252 -1.28 -2.92 4.71
C CYS A 252 -1.11 -3.33 6.18
N ALA A 253 -0.19 -4.25 6.49
CA ALA A 253 -0.05 -4.81 7.83
C ALA A 253 0.97 -4.09 8.70
N VAL A 254 1.89 -3.31 8.13
CA VAL A 254 2.98 -2.65 8.87
C VAL A 254 2.43 -1.69 9.91
N LEU A 255 1.67 -0.70 9.48
CA LEU A 255 1.14 0.37 10.33
C LEU A 255 0.21 -0.14 11.44
N PRO A 256 -0.86 -0.94 11.15
CA PRO A 256 -1.78 -1.39 12.18
C PRO A 256 -1.14 -2.30 13.22
N SER A 257 -0.18 -3.15 12.82
CA SER A 257 0.48 -4.06 13.76
C SER A 257 1.28 -3.32 14.82
N VAL A 258 2.01 -2.28 14.42
CA VAL A 258 2.81 -1.46 15.32
C VAL A 258 1.92 -0.63 16.25
N LEU A 259 0.93 0.08 15.68
CA LEU A 259 0.01 0.92 16.45
C LEU A 259 -0.81 0.11 17.47
N CYS A 260 -1.36 -1.05 17.06
CA CYS A 260 -2.13 -1.92 17.95
C CYS A 260 -1.27 -2.46 19.10
N TYR A 261 -0.03 -2.85 18.82
CA TYR A 261 0.89 -3.29 19.85
C TYR A 261 1.22 -2.17 20.84
N MET A 262 1.59 -0.98 20.35
CA MET A 262 1.97 0.15 21.20
C MET A 262 0.79 0.70 21.98
N GLN A 263 -0.42 0.74 21.42
CA GLN A 263 -1.62 1.10 22.15
C GLN A 263 -1.84 0.18 23.36
N LYS A 264 -1.74 -1.15 23.16
CA LYS A 264 -1.91 -2.12 24.25
C LYS A 264 -0.79 -2.08 25.29
N LYS A 265 0.45 -1.88 24.85
CA LYS A 265 1.63 -1.84 25.71
C LYS A 265 1.66 -0.61 26.62
N HIS A 266 1.34 0.56 26.06
CA HIS A 266 1.48 1.85 26.75
C HIS A 266 0.16 2.47 27.20
N GLY A 267 -0.98 1.90 26.80
CA GLY A 267 -2.30 2.42 27.16
C GLY A 267 -2.68 3.72 26.45
N PHE A 268 -2.17 3.95 25.23
CA PHE A 268 -2.52 5.13 24.45
C PHE A 268 -4.02 5.21 24.18
N HIS A 269 -4.59 6.41 24.30
CA HIS A 269 -5.99 6.66 23.98
C HIS A 269 -6.23 6.73 22.48
N ASP A 270 -7.46 6.47 22.05
CA ASP A 270 -7.81 6.48 20.61
C ASP A 270 -7.44 7.80 19.93
N LYS A 271 -7.64 8.93 20.57
CA LYS A 271 -7.24 10.24 19.99
C LYS A 271 -5.75 10.31 19.65
N GLN A 272 -4.87 9.74 20.45
CA GLN A 272 -3.43 9.68 20.18
C GLN A 272 -3.15 8.78 18.97
N ILE A 273 -3.86 7.65 18.86
CA ILE A 273 -3.77 6.78 17.70
C ILE A 273 -4.24 7.49 16.42
N LEU A 274 -5.36 8.24 16.48
CA LEU A 274 -5.85 9.00 15.33
C LEU A 274 -4.86 10.09 14.91
N ASN A 275 -4.19 10.77 15.85
CA ASN A 275 -3.11 11.72 15.55
C ASN A 275 -1.93 11.01 14.88
N ALA A 276 -1.55 9.83 15.35
CA ALA A 276 -0.49 9.02 14.74
C ALA A 276 -0.85 8.57 13.32
N LEU A 277 -2.11 8.17 13.09
CA LEU A 277 -2.62 7.85 11.75
C LEU A 277 -2.62 9.08 10.83
N ALA A 278 -2.94 10.27 11.36
CA ALA A 278 -2.88 11.53 10.60
C ALA A 278 -1.44 11.78 10.09
N VAL A 279 -0.44 11.64 10.98
CA VAL A 279 0.98 11.80 10.60
C VAL A 279 1.44 10.70 9.63
N ALA A 280 1.05 9.44 9.85
CA ALA A 280 1.35 8.37 8.90
C ALA A 280 0.76 8.65 7.51
N GLY A 281 -0.50 9.09 7.45
CA GLY A 281 -1.15 9.47 6.21
C GLY A 281 -0.42 10.60 5.49
N LEU A 282 0.06 11.60 6.24
CA LEU A 282 0.85 12.71 5.70
C LEU A 282 2.12 12.20 5.02
N ILE A 283 2.89 11.33 5.69
CA ILE A 283 4.10 10.73 5.10
C ILE A 283 3.76 9.96 3.83
N GLY A 284 2.73 9.10 3.86
CA GLY A 284 2.28 8.35 2.67
C GLY A 284 1.87 9.25 1.51
N THR A 285 1.22 10.39 1.80
CA THR A 285 0.80 11.39 0.81
C THR A 285 2.00 12.12 0.20
N ILE A 286 3.00 12.49 1.00
CA ILE A 286 4.26 13.08 0.51
C ILE A 286 4.95 12.11 -0.47
N VAL A 287 5.10 10.84 -0.11
CA VAL A 287 5.71 9.84 -0.98
C VAL A 287 4.91 9.64 -2.27
N LYS A 288 3.59 9.54 -2.16
CA LYS A 288 2.68 9.35 -3.31
C LYS A 288 2.73 10.53 -4.29
N THR A 289 2.90 11.75 -3.78
CA THR A 289 2.94 12.97 -4.57
C THR A 289 4.28 13.16 -5.28
N ASN A 290 5.40 12.91 -4.59
CA ASN A 290 6.74 13.22 -5.09
C ASN A 290 7.43 12.01 -5.76
N ALA A 291 6.86 10.80 -5.62
CA ALA A 291 7.40 9.59 -6.18
C ALA A 291 6.28 8.65 -6.64
N SER A 292 6.30 7.41 -6.16
CA SER A 292 5.25 6.41 -6.40
C SER A 292 5.11 5.50 -5.18
N VAL A 293 3.90 4.97 -5.00
CA VAL A 293 3.61 3.88 -4.05
C VAL A 293 3.32 2.56 -4.77
N SER A 294 3.61 2.48 -6.07
CA SER A 294 3.32 1.32 -6.90
C SER A 294 4.50 0.36 -7.00
N GLY A 295 4.28 -0.91 -6.66
CA GLY A 295 5.28 -1.97 -6.85
C GLY A 295 5.63 -2.21 -8.32
N ALA A 296 4.68 -1.98 -9.24
CA ALA A 296 4.89 -2.08 -10.69
C ALA A 296 5.80 -0.98 -11.25
N GLU A 297 5.78 0.21 -10.63
CA GLU A 297 6.63 1.33 -11.05
C GLU A 297 8.02 1.30 -10.39
N CYS A 298 8.05 1.10 -9.08
CA CYS A 298 9.27 1.31 -8.29
C CYS A 298 9.69 0.10 -7.44
N GLY A 299 9.08 -1.07 -7.62
CA GLY A 299 9.39 -2.23 -6.78
C GLY A 299 8.77 -2.12 -5.38
N CYS A 300 9.04 -3.12 -4.54
CA CYS A 300 8.49 -3.19 -3.19
C CYS A 300 9.03 -2.12 -2.23
N GLN A 301 10.13 -1.45 -2.58
CA GLN A 301 10.64 -0.29 -1.83
C GLN A 301 9.58 0.82 -1.74
N ALA A 302 8.78 1.02 -2.81
CA ALA A 302 7.71 2.01 -2.85
C ALA A 302 6.53 1.64 -1.94
N GLU A 303 6.26 0.36 -1.73
CA GLU A 303 5.17 -0.13 -0.89
C GLU A 303 5.61 -0.30 0.57
N ILE A 304 6.50 -1.26 0.82
CA ILE A 304 6.97 -1.62 2.17
C ILE A 304 7.85 -0.52 2.77
N GLY A 305 8.71 0.14 1.97
CA GLY A 305 9.53 1.27 2.45
C GLY A 305 8.65 2.43 2.92
N THR A 306 7.65 2.80 2.11
CA THR A 306 6.67 3.82 2.50
C THR A 306 5.88 3.42 3.75
N ALA A 307 5.38 2.18 3.83
CA ALA A 307 4.65 1.71 5.01
C ALA A 307 5.49 1.72 6.29
N CYS A 308 6.77 1.35 6.19
CA CYS A 308 7.71 1.41 7.32
C CYS A 308 7.96 2.86 7.76
N SER A 309 8.15 3.77 6.81
CA SER A 309 8.29 5.21 7.06
C SER A 309 7.05 5.81 7.72
N MET A 310 5.85 5.48 7.20
CA MET A 310 4.56 5.87 7.80
C MET A 310 4.44 5.38 9.25
N ALA A 311 4.76 4.12 9.51
CA ALA A 311 4.69 3.52 10.84
C ALA A 311 5.70 4.14 11.81
N SER A 312 6.91 4.45 11.34
CA SER A 312 7.93 5.11 12.17
C SER A 312 7.53 6.54 12.54
N ALA A 313 6.98 7.30 11.58
CA ALA A 313 6.48 8.65 11.85
C ALA A 313 5.29 8.63 12.82
N ALA A 314 4.37 7.67 12.67
CA ALA A 314 3.26 7.46 13.58
C ALA A 314 3.73 7.17 15.02
N LEU A 315 4.74 6.32 15.18
CA LEU A 315 5.35 6.05 16.49
C LEU A 315 6.02 7.30 17.07
N GLY A 316 6.73 8.08 16.25
CA GLY A 316 7.33 9.34 16.67
C GLY A 316 6.27 10.31 17.20
N GLU A 317 5.10 10.38 16.55
CA GLU A 317 3.96 11.18 17.05
C GLU A 317 3.40 10.65 18.36
N LEU A 318 3.19 9.31 18.49
CA LEU A 318 2.73 8.67 19.72
C LEU A 318 3.65 8.93 20.92
N PHE A 319 4.96 8.95 20.70
CA PHE A 319 5.95 9.24 21.73
C PHE A 319 6.27 10.73 21.87
N GLU A 320 5.46 11.61 21.27
CA GLU A 320 5.56 13.08 21.36
C GLU A 320 6.94 13.62 20.95
N MET A 321 7.63 12.91 20.03
CA MET A 321 8.92 13.34 19.51
C MET A 321 8.82 14.66 18.73
N GLY A 322 9.91 15.40 18.65
CA GLY A 322 10.00 16.61 17.85
C GLY A 322 9.93 16.31 16.33
N ILE A 323 9.55 17.30 15.54
CA ILE A 323 9.37 17.15 14.08
C ILE A 323 10.64 16.59 13.40
N ASP A 324 11.82 17.09 13.78
CA ASP A 324 13.11 16.62 13.22
C ASP A 324 13.41 15.16 13.60
N GLN A 325 12.97 14.71 14.77
CA GLN A 325 13.13 13.32 15.19
C GLN A 325 12.14 12.40 14.43
N ILE A 326 10.90 12.87 14.21
CA ILE A 326 9.89 12.14 13.42
C ILE A 326 10.39 12.00 11.98
N GLU A 327 10.92 13.06 11.38
CA GLU A 327 11.51 13.01 10.05
C GLU A 327 12.67 12.01 9.99
N TYR A 328 13.57 12.05 10.97
CA TYR A 328 14.71 11.15 11.01
C TYR A 328 14.28 9.68 11.15
N ALA A 329 13.28 9.39 11.98
CA ALA A 329 12.73 8.04 12.10
C ALA A 329 12.11 7.55 10.77
N ALA A 330 11.36 8.41 10.10
CA ALA A 330 10.75 8.12 8.81
C ALA A 330 11.79 7.91 7.71
N GLU A 331 12.83 8.74 7.69
CA GLU A 331 13.97 8.66 6.77
C GLU A 331 14.72 7.34 6.94
N ILE A 332 15.22 7.01 8.16
CA ILE A 332 15.92 5.76 8.46
C ILE A 332 15.07 4.55 8.04
N ALA A 333 13.78 4.58 8.38
CA ALA A 333 12.87 3.49 8.05
C ALA A 333 12.74 3.29 6.53
N PHE A 334 12.74 4.35 5.75
CA PHE A 334 12.59 4.29 4.31
C PHE A 334 13.89 3.87 3.62
N GLU A 335 15.02 4.53 3.96
CA GLU A 335 16.30 4.30 3.28
C GLU A 335 16.75 2.83 3.33
N HIS A 336 16.44 2.12 4.42
CA HIS A 336 16.75 0.69 4.60
C HIS A 336 15.92 -0.26 3.71
N HIS A 337 14.99 0.28 2.93
CA HIS A 337 14.19 -0.47 1.95
C HIS A 337 14.55 -0.14 0.50
N LEU A 338 15.50 0.77 0.26
CA LEU A 338 15.97 1.10 -1.09
C LEU A 338 16.52 -0.15 -1.79
N GLY A 339 16.16 -0.31 -3.06
CA GLY A 339 16.55 -1.47 -3.86
C GLY A 339 15.68 -2.73 -3.67
N LEU A 340 14.64 -2.70 -2.84
CA LEU A 340 13.78 -3.86 -2.58
C LEU A 340 12.93 -4.19 -3.81
N THR A 341 13.14 -5.39 -4.36
CA THR A 341 12.43 -5.91 -5.54
C THR A 341 10.97 -6.23 -5.25
N CYS A 342 10.11 -6.33 -6.29
CA CYS A 342 8.75 -6.84 -6.20
C CYS A 342 8.59 -8.03 -7.16
N ASP A 343 8.76 -9.24 -6.63
CA ASP A 343 8.85 -10.50 -7.36
C ASP A 343 8.10 -11.65 -6.64
N PRO A 344 6.78 -11.46 -6.36
CA PRO A 344 6.01 -12.42 -5.57
C PRO A 344 5.89 -13.77 -6.27
N ILE A 345 6.07 -14.86 -5.50
CA ILE A 345 5.99 -16.22 -6.02
C ILE A 345 4.58 -16.49 -6.57
N CYS A 346 4.50 -16.96 -7.79
CA CYS A 346 3.25 -17.18 -8.55
C CYS A 346 2.36 -15.92 -8.68
N GLY A 347 2.92 -14.72 -8.49
CA GLY A 347 2.16 -13.48 -8.47
C GLY A 347 1.24 -13.33 -7.25
N LEU A 348 1.39 -14.17 -6.22
CA LEU A 348 0.56 -14.14 -5.01
C LEU A 348 1.16 -13.21 -3.95
N VAL A 349 0.33 -12.34 -3.35
CA VAL A 349 0.74 -11.46 -2.26
C VAL A 349 0.88 -12.26 -0.95
N GLN A 350 1.75 -13.26 -0.97
CA GLN A 350 2.03 -14.19 0.13
C GLN A 350 3.52 -14.27 0.42
N ILE A 351 4.32 -14.79 -0.50
CA ILE A 351 5.77 -14.91 -0.35
C ILE A 351 6.46 -14.03 -1.41
N PRO A 352 7.28 -13.07 -0.98
CA PRO A 352 7.74 -12.77 0.38
C PRO A 352 6.90 -11.72 1.12
N CYS A 353 5.75 -11.29 0.63
CA CYS A 353 5.01 -10.11 1.08
C CYS A 353 4.62 -10.17 2.57
N ILE A 354 4.13 -11.32 3.06
CA ILE A 354 3.73 -11.48 4.46
C ILE A 354 4.92 -11.27 5.39
N GLU A 355 6.07 -11.88 5.08
CA GLU A 355 7.29 -11.76 5.87
C GLU A 355 7.85 -10.33 5.82
N ARG A 356 7.79 -9.66 4.66
CA ARG A 356 8.24 -8.26 4.51
C ARG A 356 7.44 -7.30 5.39
N ASN A 357 6.12 -7.49 5.52
CA ASN A 357 5.31 -6.70 6.45
C ASN A 357 5.76 -6.86 7.90
N ALA A 358 6.00 -8.10 8.34
CA ALA A 358 6.45 -8.38 9.71
C ALA A 358 7.84 -7.76 9.99
N VAL A 359 8.78 -7.91 9.06
CA VAL A 359 10.12 -7.32 9.18
C VAL A 359 10.07 -5.80 9.18
N ALA A 360 9.26 -5.18 8.31
CA ALA A 360 9.09 -3.75 8.27
C ALA A 360 8.45 -3.18 9.54
N ALA A 361 7.50 -3.90 10.14
CA ALA A 361 6.90 -3.50 11.42
C ALA A 361 7.94 -3.46 12.56
N MET A 362 8.80 -4.47 12.66
CA MET A 362 9.92 -4.45 13.61
C MET A 362 10.93 -3.34 13.28
N ARG A 363 11.22 -3.12 12.00
CA ARG A 363 12.10 -2.05 11.53
C ARG A 363 11.58 -0.67 11.92
N ALA A 364 10.28 -0.43 11.84
CA ALA A 364 9.68 0.83 12.23
C ALA A 364 9.98 1.18 13.71
N ILE A 365 9.86 0.20 14.61
CA ILE A 365 10.18 0.36 16.03
C ILE A 365 11.68 0.67 16.22
N ASN A 366 12.55 -0.08 15.51
CA ASN A 366 14.00 0.13 15.59
C ASN A 366 14.42 1.51 15.05
N ALA A 367 13.80 1.98 13.97
CA ALA A 367 14.09 3.28 13.37
C ALA A 367 13.77 4.43 14.33
N VAL A 368 12.63 4.37 15.03
CA VAL A 368 12.25 5.34 16.05
C VAL A 368 13.26 5.36 17.20
N ASN A 369 13.66 4.20 17.70
CA ASN A 369 14.67 4.11 18.76
C ASN A 369 16.00 4.72 18.31
N LEU A 370 16.44 4.42 17.10
CA LEU A 370 17.71 4.93 16.56
C LEU A 370 17.64 6.47 16.38
N ALA A 371 16.54 6.99 15.84
CA ALA A 371 16.34 8.42 15.68
C ALA A 371 16.35 9.17 17.02
N ASN A 372 15.79 8.55 18.07
CA ASN A 372 15.80 9.12 19.41
C ASN A 372 17.22 9.16 20.02
N PHE A 373 18.04 8.13 19.76
CA PHE A 373 19.43 8.09 20.27
C PHE A 373 20.35 9.05 19.53
N LEU A 374 20.13 9.29 18.24
CA LEU A 374 21.01 10.05 17.34
C LEU A 374 20.48 11.44 17.03
N TYR A 375 19.67 12.00 17.88
CA TYR A 375 19.10 13.33 17.70
C TYR A 375 20.17 14.38 17.34
N GLY A 376 19.94 15.15 16.26
CA GLY A 376 20.82 16.21 15.79
C GLY A 376 22.01 15.76 14.93
N SER A 377 22.17 14.46 14.64
CA SER A 377 23.27 13.94 13.80
C SER A 377 22.92 13.68 12.34
N ARG A 378 21.64 13.84 11.94
CA ARG A 378 21.12 13.58 10.59
C ARG A 378 21.87 14.37 9.51
N LYS A 379 22.12 13.73 8.36
CA LYS A 379 22.80 14.32 7.18
C LYS A 379 21.94 14.36 5.93
N ILE A 380 20.98 13.46 5.80
CA ILE A 380 20.06 13.37 4.65
C ILE A 380 18.63 13.64 5.13
N SER A 381 17.78 14.12 4.23
CA SER A 381 16.37 14.40 4.53
C SER A 381 15.48 13.25 4.03
N LEU A 382 14.25 13.18 4.55
CA LEU A 382 13.24 12.26 4.03
C LEU A 382 12.96 12.53 2.54
N ASP A 383 12.94 13.81 2.13
CA ASP A 383 12.71 14.20 0.74
C ASP A 383 13.79 13.66 -0.20
N MET A 384 15.08 13.67 0.22
CA MET A 384 16.17 13.06 -0.53
C MET A 384 16.02 11.54 -0.68
N VAL A 385 15.54 10.85 0.35
CA VAL A 385 15.29 9.41 0.30
C VAL A 385 14.14 9.07 -0.63
N ILE A 386 13.07 9.88 -0.62
CA ILE A 386 11.92 9.73 -1.53
C ILE A 386 12.36 9.89 -2.99
N GLU A 387 13.16 10.91 -3.30
CA GLU A 387 13.72 11.12 -4.63
C GLU A 387 14.61 9.94 -5.06
N THR A 388 15.52 9.50 -4.19
CA THR A 388 16.39 8.34 -4.43
C THR A 388 15.58 7.07 -4.67
N MET A 389 14.51 6.84 -3.92
CA MET A 389 13.61 5.70 -4.13
C MET A 389 12.98 5.73 -5.52
N TYR A 390 12.55 6.90 -5.98
CA TYR A 390 11.94 7.05 -7.30
C TYR A 390 12.94 6.81 -8.43
N GLU A 391 14.16 7.33 -8.31
CA GLU A 391 15.24 7.10 -9.28
C GLU A 391 15.65 5.62 -9.33
N THR A 392 15.95 5.03 -8.19
CA THR A 392 16.31 3.60 -8.10
C THR A 392 15.16 2.70 -8.57
N GLY A 393 13.91 3.11 -8.34
CA GLY A 393 12.73 2.40 -8.84
C GLY A 393 12.68 2.36 -10.37
N LYS A 394 13.03 3.45 -11.04
CA LYS A 394 13.13 3.51 -12.51
C LYS A 394 14.28 2.65 -13.05
N ASP A 395 15.38 2.59 -12.32
CA ASP A 395 16.56 1.80 -12.69
C ASP A 395 16.41 0.30 -12.43
N LEU A 396 15.45 -0.10 -11.56
CA LEU A 396 15.11 -1.51 -11.40
C LEU A 396 14.61 -2.09 -12.73
N SER A 397 15.21 -3.20 -13.14
CA SER A 397 14.72 -3.95 -14.30
C SER A 397 13.24 -4.35 -14.11
N HIS A 398 12.46 -4.37 -15.21
CA HIS A 398 11.08 -4.91 -15.21
C HIS A 398 10.99 -6.33 -14.64
N LEU A 399 12.08 -7.09 -14.61
CA LEU A 399 12.17 -8.41 -13.98
C LEU A 399 12.12 -8.38 -12.44
N TYR A 400 12.09 -7.18 -11.84
CA TYR A 400 12.07 -6.97 -10.39
C TYR A 400 10.97 -6.00 -9.94
N ARG A 401 10.03 -5.67 -10.85
CA ARG A 401 8.89 -4.77 -10.57
C ARG A 401 7.56 -5.48 -10.79
N GLU A 402 6.94 -5.93 -9.69
CA GLU A 402 5.64 -6.63 -9.64
C GLU A 402 5.51 -7.73 -10.72
N THR A 403 6.45 -8.68 -10.71
CA THR A 403 6.59 -9.71 -11.74
C THR A 403 6.66 -11.11 -11.16
N SER A 404 6.12 -12.09 -11.89
CA SER A 404 6.33 -13.52 -11.63
C SER A 404 7.38 -14.15 -12.56
N ALA A 405 8.03 -13.34 -13.42
CA ALA A 405 8.99 -13.81 -14.42
C ALA A 405 10.46 -13.64 -14.01
N GLY A 406 10.74 -12.92 -12.92
CA GLY A 406 12.08 -12.62 -12.41
C GLY A 406 12.28 -13.01 -10.94
N GLY A 407 13.44 -12.71 -10.40
CA GLY A 407 13.79 -12.83 -8.98
C GLY A 407 13.43 -14.17 -8.33
N LEU A 408 12.83 -14.09 -7.13
CA LEU A 408 12.41 -15.26 -6.35
C LEU A 408 11.36 -16.11 -7.08
N ALA A 409 10.40 -15.47 -7.77
CA ALA A 409 9.36 -16.16 -8.49
C ALA A 409 9.92 -17.10 -9.59
N LYS A 410 10.90 -16.62 -10.35
CA LYS A 410 11.58 -17.41 -11.39
C LYS A 410 12.36 -18.57 -10.80
N LEU A 411 13.08 -18.37 -9.71
CA LEU A 411 13.88 -19.42 -9.08
C LEU A 411 13.00 -20.50 -8.44
N TYR A 412 11.86 -20.10 -7.87
CA TYR A 412 10.90 -21.05 -7.32
C TYR A 412 10.31 -21.96 -8.41
N LYS A 413 9.86 -21.41 -9.54
CA LYS A 413 9.36 -22.21 -10.68
C LYS A 413 10.36 -23.26 -11.15
N LYS A 414 11.64 -22.89 -11.30
CA LYS A 414 12.70 -23.83 -11.68
C LYS A 414 12.89 -24.98 -10.69
N LYS A 415 12.65 -24.73 -9.40
CA LYS A 415 12.74 -25.77 -8.36
C LYS A 415 11.58 -26.75 -8.47
N ASP A 416 10.36 -26.28 -8.71
CA ASP A 416 9.18 -27.13 -8.87
C ASP A 416 9.29 -28.03 -10.13
N GLU A 417 9.73 -27.47 -11.25
CA GLU A 417 9.97 -28.21 -12.50
C GLU A 417 11.05 -29.31 -12.36
N ASN A 418 12.02 -29.15 -11.46
CA ASN A 418 13.08 -30.14 -11.21
C ASN A 418 12.67 -31.20 -10.17
N ASN A 419 11.59 -31.00 -9.41
CA ASN A 419 11.14 -31.91 -8.36
C ASN A 419 9.85 -32.69 -8.74
N GLY A 420 9.24 -32.39 -9.88
CA GLY A 420 8.10 -33.11 -10.48
C GLY A 420 8.55 -34.01 -11.62
#